data_d363e7d2c070693a0775e3016789f99e
#
_entry.id   d363e7d2c070693a0775e3016789f99e
#
_cell.length_a   1.000
_cell.length_b   1.000
_cell.length_c   1.000
_cell.angle_alpha   90.00
_cell.angle_beta   90.00
_cell.angle_gamma   90.00
#
_symmetry.space_group_name_H-M   'P 1'
#
loop_
_entity.id
_entity.type
_entity.pdbx_description
1 polymer ?
#
loop_
_entity_poly.entity_id
_entity_poly.type
_entity_poly.pdbx_seq_one_letter_code
_entity_poly.pdbx_strand_id
1 'polypeptide(L)'
;MRASWLGICVVDPWLRDYVGHDFNYVSSISRAISSQGLELKVLAARDCIPSIRQILPVEPIFRRLPMEGSTWNNRVARAFAGYASLASNYARFSSDLAAADLGGVNAHWIMFLENAHQFNLLAWGRWVRRYHPGSAPAFVVMLRYSYFDVRLQRWRKSGHLVRLALRTLEKASLVHRVRLVADSQELANQYRSLTRLPVGLLPTPLTCDLPSQDRAPRSSPDGNINVLLPGRPSFSKGIATLATAIERLADKRQLSGLTFTLQDYQTFLREPELGRAIAALRQLNLPGVHIVPKPLGEEDYNRMMSDADVVVLPYFQEDYCTMVSGPFVEALALGKPVVVTEGTWMSGQLARFGAGTTVRDRDADDLARAICTVRDNYQQLAELAAARKGSWIAYHNPQNFVNELLKVAEGS
;
A
#
# COMPACT_ATOMS: atom_id res chain seq x y z
N MET A 1 33.92 -7.62 -5.44
CA MET A 1 33.29 -7.55 -6.77
C MET A 1 31.79 -7.43 -6.56
N ARG A 2 31.17 -6.34 -7.01
CA ARG A 2 29.71 -6.24 -6.99
C ARG A 2 29.14 -7.32 -7.91
N ALA A 3 28.16 -8.09 -7.46
CA ALA A 3 27.46 -9.03 -8.31
C ALA A 3 26.87 -8.24 -9.51
N SER A 4 27.22 -8.60 -10.73
CA SER A 4 26.59 -8.01 -11.91
C SER A 4 25.23 -8.68 -12.06
N TRP A 5 24.17 -8.01 -11.60
CA TRP A 5 22.81 -8.45 -11.83
C TRP A 5 22.43 -8.30 -13.30
N LEU A 6 21.74 -9.27 -13.86
CA LEU A 6 21.20 -9.23 -15.22
C LEU A 6 19.77 -8.71 -15.24
N GLY A 7 18.98 -9.06 -14.22
CA GLY A 7 17.58 -8.67 -14.21
C GLY A 7 16.85 -8.92 -12.90
N ILE A 8 15.61 -8.44 -12.88
CA ILE A 8 14.66 -8.59 -11.77
C ILE A 8 13.40 -9.27 -12.31
N CYS A 9 12.99 -10.36 -11.64
CA CYS A 9 11.73 -11.03 -11.89
C CYS A 9 10.76 -10.66 -10.76
N VAL A 10 9.78 -9.81 -11.06
CA VAL A 10 8.73 -9.40 -10.12
C VAL A 10 7.63 -10.45 -10.13
N VAL A 11 7.20 -10.88 -8.94
CA VAL A 11 6.12 -11.86 -8.77
C VAL A 11 4.92 -11.18 -8.13
N ASP A 12 3.91 -10.90 -8.95
CA ASP A 12 2.67 -10.25 -8.53
C ASP A 12 1.42 -11.02 -9.02
N PRO A 13 0.84 -11.92 -8.18
CA PRO A 13 -0.33 -12.70 -8.53
C PRO A 13 -1.62 -11.88 -8.71
N TRP A 14 -1.63 -10.62 -8.31
CA TRP A 14 -2.81 -9.74 -8.37
C TRP A 14 -2.79 -8.78 -9.56
N LEU A 15 -1.67 -8.62 -10.23
CA LEU A 15 -1.56 -7.76 -11.41
C LEU A 15 -2.46 -8.27 -12.55
N ARG A 16 -3.58 -7.59 -12.83
CA ARG A 16 -4.61 -7.98 -13.80
C ARG A 16 -5.02 -6.86 -14.73
N ASP A 17 -5.30 -5.71 -14.15
CA ASP A 17 -5.87 -4.55 -14.80
C ASP A 17 -5.29 -3.26 -14.20
N TYR A 18 -5.81 -2.11 -14.62
CA TYR A 18 -5.37 -0.81 -14.11
C TYR A 18 -6.04 -0.41 -12.79
N VAL A 19 -6.89 -1.25 -12.21
CA VAL A 19 -7.61 -0.96 -10.97
C VAL A 19 -6.76 -1.33 -9.75
N GLY A 20 -6.51 -0.36 -8.90
CA GLY A 20 -5.69 -0.56 -7.71
C GLY A 20 -4.26 -0.04 -7.89
N HIS A 21 -3.36 -0.53 -7.07
CA HIS A 21 -1.97 -0.05 -7.04
C HIS A 21 -0.96 -0.99 -7.71
N ASP A 22 -1.36 -2.23 -8.03
CA ASP A 22 -0.43 -3.26 -8.52
C ASP A 22 0.21 -2.84 -9.85
N PHE A 23 -0.60 -2.38 -10.82
CA PHE A 23 -0.08 -1.89 -12.10
C PHE A 23 0.85 -0.69 -11.93
N ASN A 24 0.40 0.33 -11.20
CA ASN A 24 1.16 1.57 -11.00
C ASN A 24 2.47 1.30 -10.27
N TYR A 25 2.45 0.39 -9.28
CA TYR A 25 3.64 -0.04 -8.57
C TYR A 25 4.65 -0.72 -9.52
N VAL A 26 4.23 -1.78 -10.22
CA VAL A 26 5.12 -2.51 -11.14
C VAL A 26 5.59 -1.61 -12.29
N SER A 27 4.72 -0.77 -12.85
CA SER A 27 5.07 0.18 -13.91
C SER A 27 6.10 1.20 -13.45
N SER A 28 5.96 1.75 -12.24
CA SER A 28 6.91 2.72 -11.71
C SER A 28 8.31 2.14 -11.54
N ILE A 29 8.43 0.94 -10.97
CA ILE A 29 9.73 0.27 -10.79
C ILE A 29 10.30 -0.26 -12.10
N SER A 30 9.46 -0.62 -13.10
CA SER A 30 9.91 -1.12 -14.39
C SER A 30 10.77 -0.10 -15.13
N ARG A 31 10.36 1.17 -15.15
CA ARG A 31 11.13 2.28 -15.72
C ARG A 31 12.48 2.44 -15.03
N ALA A 32 12.51 2.33 -13.71
CA ALA A 32 13.74 2.42 -12.92
C ALA A 32 14.69 1.22 -13.15
N ILE A 33 14.15 0.01 -13.31
CA ILE A 33 14.93 -1.21 -13.65
C ILE A 33 15.58 -1.04 -15.02
N SER A 34 14.79 -0.66 -16.03
CA SER A 34 15.29 -0.45 -17.40
C SER A 34 16.34 0.66 -17.50
N SER A 35 16.20 1.74 -16.73
CA SER A 35 17.17 2.84 -16.71
C SER A 35 18.54 2.43 -16.14
N GLN A 36 18.60 1.34 -15.38
CA GLN A 36 19.85 0.73 -14.89
C GLN A 36 20.42 -0.34 -15.82
N GLY A 37 19.82 -0.54 -16.99
CA GLY A 37 20.25 -1.57 -17.95
C GLY A 37 19.93 -3.00 -17.50
N LEU A 38 19.02 -3.17 -16.55
CA LEU A 38 18.57 -4.48 -16.06
C LEU A 38 17.36 -4.97 -16.85
N GLU A 39 17.30 -6.28 -17.07
CA GLU A 39 16.12 -6.93 -17.64
C GLU A 39 14.99 -7.02 -16.61
N LEU A 40 13.75 -6.90 -17.07
CA LEU A 40 12.56 -7.11 -16.26
C LEU A 40 11.79 -8.33 -16.76
N LYS A 41 11.31 -9.15 -15.85
CA LYS A 41 10.29 -10.18 -16.07
C LYS A 41 9.19 -10.00 -15.01
N VAL A 42 7.92 -10.14 -15.39
CA VAL A 42 6.79 -9.99 -14.46
C VAL A 42 5.92 -11.24 -14.51
N LEU A 43 5.84 -11.97 -13.41
CA LEU A 43 4.94 -13.11 -13.28
C LEU A 43 3.62 -12.61 -12.70
N ALA A 44 2.55 -12.64 -13.50
CA ALA A 44 1.28 -12.02 -13.15
C ALA A 44 0.08 -12.99 -13.24
N ALA A 45 -1.12 -12.47 -12.97
CA ALA A 45 -2.34 -13.22 -13.11
C ALA A 45 -2.59 -13.65 -14.57
N ARG A 46 -3.20 -14.84 -14.78
CA ARG A 46 -3.54 -15.37 -16.12
C ARG A 46 -4.54 -14.50 -16.86
N ASP A 47 -5.42 -13.86 -16.11
CA ASP A 47 -6.44 -12.95 -16.61
C ASP A 47 -5.94 -11.48 -16.69
N CYS A 48 -4.61 -11.26 -16.65
CA CYS A 48 -4.01 -9.96 -16.92
C CYS A 48 -4.38 -9.48 -18.33
N ILE A 49 -4.93 -8.26 -18.42
CA ILE A 49 -5.46 -7.71 -19.67
C ILE A 49 -4.35 -7.49 -20.72
N PRO A 50 -4.67 -7.64 -22.03
CA PRO A 50 -3.66 -7.54 -23.10
C PRO A 50 -2.92 -6.22 -23.15
N SER A 51 -3.56 -5.11 -22.80
CA SER A 51 -2.94 -3.77 -22.83
C SER A 51 -1.77 -3.65 -21.84
N ILE A 52 -1.85 -4.27 -20.65
CA ILE A 52 -0.73 -4.31 -19.70
C ILE A 52 0.44 -5.14 -20.26
N ARG A 53 0.14 -6.25 -20.95
CA ARG A 53 1.17 -7.09 -21.57
C ARG A 53 1.92 -6.41 -22.73
N GLN A 54 1.35 -5.35 -23.30
CA GLN A 54 2.04 -4.50 -24.28
C GLN A 54 3.01 -3.50 -23.64
N ILE A 55 2.78 -3.15 -22.38
CA ILE A 55 3.58 -2.17 -21.64
C ILE A 55 4.65 -2.83 -20.78
N LEU A 56 4.32 -3.98 -20.16
CA LEU A 56 5.19 -4.72 -19.25
C LEU A 56 5.48 -6.13 -19.81
N PRO A 57 6.67 -6.69 -19.60
CA PRO A 57 7.06 -8.04 -20.01
C PRO A 57 6.39 -9.09 -19.10
N VAL A 58 5.07 -9.21 -19.19
CA VAL A 58 4.24 -10.05 -18.34
C VAL A 58 4.16 -11.47 -18.85
N GLU A 59 4.46 -12.43 -17.98
CA GLU A 59 4.16 -13.85 -18.12
C GLU A 59 2.96 -14.19 -17.24
N PRO A 60 1.80 -14.56 -17.84
CA PRO A 60 0.55 -14.76 -17.13
C PRO A 60 0.45 -16.19 -16.59
N ILE A 61 0.88 -16.42 -15.36
CA ILE A 61 0.97 -17.78 -14.78
C ILE A 61 -0.04 -18.05 -13.67
N PHE A 62 -0.45 -17.04 -12.89
CA PHE A 62 -1.26 -17.28 -11.70
C PHE A 62 -2.75 -17.32 -12.01
N ARG A 63 -3.41 -18.41 -11.62
CA ARG A 63 -4.88 -18.51 -11.63
C ARG A 63 -5.46 -17.54 -10.61
N ARG A 64 -6.67 -17.07 -10.91
CA ARG A 64 -7.40 -16.19 -9.98
C ARG A 64 -7.52 -16.83 -8.60
N LEU A 65 -7.03 -16.12 -7.60
CA LEU A 65 -7.15 -16.53 -6.21
C LEU A 65 -8.55 -16.16 -5.70
N PRO A 66 -9.29 -17.07 -5.03
CA PRO A 66 -10.54 -16.72 -4.40
C PRO A 66 -10.33 -15.62 -3.38
N MET A 67 -11.05 -14.50 -3.53
CA MET A 67 -11.06 -13.44 -2.52
C MET A 67 -11.68 -13.97 -1.24
N GLU A 68 -11.09 -13.72 -0.09
CA GLU A 68 -11.68 -14.00 1.20
C GLU A 68 -12.97 -13.15 1.36
N GLY A 69 -14.08 -13.77 1.24
CA GLY A 69 -15.40 -13.15 1.35
C GLY A 69 -16.45 -14.23 1.52
N SER A 70 -16.50 -14.87 2.72
CA SER A 70 -17.58 -15.81 2.98
C SER A 70 -18.86 -15.05 3.35
N THR A 71 -19.90 -15.27 2.58
CA THR A 71 -21.29 -14.85 2.85
C THR A 71 -21.95 -15.64 3.98
N TRP A 72 -21.18 -16.44 4.71
CA TRP A 72 -21.71 -17.30 5.79
C TRP A 72 -21.96 -16.50 7.08
N ASN A 73 -23.19 -16.53 7.57
CA ASN A 73 -23.59 -15.87 8.81
C ASN A 73 -23.08 -16.55 10.08
N ASN A 74 -22.63 -17.80 10.00
CA ASN A 74 -22.15 -18.57 11.13
C ASN A 74 -20.64 -18.41 11.35
N ARG A 75 -20.21 -18.09 12.58
CA ARG A 75 -18.80 -17.86 12.96
C ARG A 75 -17.90 -19.09 12.71
N VAL A 76 -18.41 -20.29 12.93
CA VAL A 76 -17.70 -21.55 12.70
C VAL A 76 -17.55 -21.80 11.21
N ALA A 77 -18.62 -21.65 10.44
CA ALA A 77 -18.60 -21.83 8.98
C ALA A 77 -17.66 -20.79 8.31
N ARG A 78 -17.62 -19.54 8.79
CA ARG A 78 -16.65 -18.53 8.33
C ARG A 78 -15.19 -18.94 8.61
N ALA A 79 -14.90 -19.51 9.78
CA ALA A 79 -13.56 -19.98 10.11
C ALA A 79 -13.15 -21.14 9.19
N PHE A 80 -14.03 -22.11 8.96
CA PHE A 80 -13.78 -23.23 8.03
C PHE A 80 -13.58 -22.74 6.59
N ALA A 81 -14.42 -21.83 6.11
CA ALA A 81 -14.29 -21.25 4.78
C ALA A 81 -12.97 -20.48 4.62
N GLY A 82 -12.52 -19.76 5.66
CA GLY A 82 -11.21 -19.10 5.67
C GLY A 82 -10.04 -20.07 5.54
N TYR A 83 -10.04 -21.18 6.29
CA TYR A 83 -8.99 -22.21 6.17
C TYR A 83 -9.03 -22.93 4.82
N ALA A 84 -10.21 -23.25 4.30
CA ALA A 84 -10.37 -23.86 2.99
C ALA A 84 -9.87 -22.92 1.87
N SER A 85 -10.18 -21.63 1.97
CA SER A 85 -9.66 -20.60 1.06
C SER A 85 -8.14 -20.50 1.12
N LEU A 86 -7.55 -20.47 2.32
CA LEU A 86 -6.10 -20.45 2.48
C LEU A 86 -5.42 -21.70 1.88
N ALA A 87 -5.97 -22.88 2.11
CA ALA A 87 -5.46 -24.12 1.54
C ALA A 87 -5.59 -24.15 0.02
N SER A 88 -6.73 -23.71 -0.52
CA SER A 88 -6.95 -23.59 -1.97
C SER A 88 -5.99 -22.60 -2.61
N ASN A 89 -5.82 -21.41 -2.01
CA ASN A 89 -4.90 -20.39 -2.50
C ASN A 89 -3.44 -20.86 -2.46
N TYR A 90 -3.06 -21.55 -1.38
CA TYR A 90 -1.74 -22.18 -1.28
C TYR A 90 -1.51 -23.22 -2.39
N ALA A 91 -2.46 -24.12 -2.60
CA ALA A 91 -2.34 -25.18 -3.60
C ALA A 91 -2.27 -24.60 -5.04
N ARG A 92 -3.14 -23.62 -5.35
CA ARG A 92 -3.14 -22.93 -6.64
C ARG A 92 -1.83 -22.21 -6.90
N PHE A 93 -1.40 -21.36 -5.98
CA PHE A 93 -0.16 -20.60 -6.11
C PHE A 93 1.07 -21.53 -6.21
N SER A 94 1.13 -22.60 -5.40
CA SER A 94 2.22 -23.58 -5.46
C SER A 94 2.28 -24.31 -6.79
N SER A 95 1.12 -24.70 -7.33
CA SER A 95 1.01 -25.41 -8.63
C SER A 95 1.39 -24.48 -9.80
N ASP A 96 0.88 -23.24 -9.78
CA ASP A 96 1.18 -22.25 -10.82
C ASP A 96 2.66 -21.88 -10.84
N LEU A 97 3.24 -21.65 -9.66
CA LEU A 97 4.66 -21.36 -9.51
C LEU A 97 5.57 -22.55 -9.94
N ALA A 98 5.11 -23.78 -9.69
CA ALA A 98 5.84 -24.98 -10.12
C ALA A 98 5.78 -25.22 -11.64
N ALA A 99 4.75 -24.71 -12.30
CA ALA A 99 4.54 -24.82 -13.74
C ALA A 99 5.11 -23.61 -14.52
N ALA A 100 5.59 -22.58 -13.83
CA ALA A 100 6.15 -21.39 -14.48
C ALA A 100 7.45 -21.73 -15.23
N ASP A 101 7.50 -21.32 -16.49
CA ASP A 101 8.74 -21.33 -17.24
C ASP A 101 9.56 -20.08 -16.89
N LEU A 102 10.64 -20.28 -16.14
CA LEU A 102 11.55 -19.20 -15.72
C LEU A 102 12.78 -19.13 -16.61
N GLY A 103 12.67 -19.55 -17.86
CA GLY A 103 13.78 -19.53 -18.81
C GLY A 103 14.59 -18.23 -18.73
N GLY A 104 15.93 -18.37 -18.60
CA GLY A 104 16.85 -17.24 -18.44
C GLY A 104 17.03 -16.72 -17.01
N VAL A 105 16.12 -16.98 -16.07
CA VAL A 105 16.28 -16.56 -14.66
C VAL A 105 17.27 -17.48 -13.95
N ASN A 106 18.41 -16.95 -13.56
CA ASN A 106 19.53 -17.69 -13.00
C ASN A 106 20.18 -16.98 -11.81
N ALA A 107 21.36 -17.39 -11.41
CA ALA A 107 22.10 -16.83 -10.27
C ALA A 107 22.40 -15.32 -10.35
N HIS A 108 22.27 -14.71 -11.51
CA HIS A 108 22.43 -13.26 -11.75
C HIS A 108 21.08 -12.50 -11.76
N TRP A 109 19.99 -13.13 -11.34
CA TRP A 109 18.68 -12.52 -11.25
C TRP A 109 18.23 -12.36 -9.80
N ILE A 110 17.33 -11.40 -9.59
CA ILE A 110 16.58 -11.23 -8.34
C ILE A 110 15.14 -11.64 -8.60
N MET A 111 14.62 -12.58 -7.82
CA MET A 111 13.19 -12.85 -7.77
C MET A 111 12.58 -12.09 -6.61
N PHE A 112 11.74 -11.12 -6.93
CA PHE A 112 11.11 -10.23 -5.96
C PHE A 112 9.62 -10.56 -5.84
N LEU A 113 9.24 -11.17 -4.69
CA LEU A 113 7.84 -11.36 -4.31
C LEU A 113 7.36 -10.07 -3.62
N GLU A 114 6.65 -9.23 -4.39
CA GLU A 114 6.33 -7.87 -3.97
C GLU A 114 5.22 -7.78 -2.90
N ASN A 115 4.36 -8.80 -2.81
CA ASN A 115 3.22 -8.82 -1.89
C ASN A 115 3.04 -10.19 -1.25
N ALA A 116 3.64 -10.38 -0.06
CA ALA A 116 3.67 -11.65 0.64
C ALA A 116 2.53 -11.80 1.65
N HIS A 117 1.52 -12.61 1.30
CA HIS A 117 0.51 -13.11 2.22
C HIS A 117 0.92 -14.46 2.84
N GLN A 118 0.22 -14.90 3.90
CA GLN A 118 0.58 -16.13 4.60
C GLN A 118 0.63 -17.40 3.71
N PHE A 119 -0.25 -17.51 2.71
CA PHE A 119 -0.31 -18.69 1.85
C PHE A 119 0.80 -18.69 0.79
N ASN A 120 1.04 -17.55 0.12
CA ASN A 120 2.10 -17.48 -0.89
C ASN A 120 3.49 -17.48 -0.26
N LEU A 121 3.65 -16.90 0.94
CA LEU A 121 4.89 -16.95 1.68
C LEU A 121 5.32 -18.40 2.00
N LEU A 122 4.37 -19.25 2.40
CA LEU A 122 4.62 -20.67 2.65
C LEU A 122 4.95 -21.43 1.35
N ALA A 123 4.18 -21.17 0.29
CA ALA A 123 4.41 -21.79 -1.02
C ALA A 123 5.78 -21.38 -1.59
N TRP A 124 6.13 -20.10 -1.47
CA TRP A 124 7.41 -19.55 -1.89
C TRP A 124 8.58 -20.22 -1.17
N GLY A 125 8.53 -20.31 0.15
CA GLY A 125 9.59 -20.95 0.93
C GLY A 125 9.81 -22.42 0.58
N ARG A 126 8.74 -23.15 0.21
CA ARG A 126 8.87 -24.54 -0.27
C ARG A 126 9.41 -24.61 -1.70
N TRP A 127 9.00 -23.68 -2.56
CA TRP A 127 9.42 -23.64 -3.95
C TRP A 127 10.90 -23.28 -4.09
N VAL A 128 11.39 -22.27 -3.34
CA VAL A 128 12.80 -21.85 -3.30
C VAL A 128 13.73 -23.03 -3.02
N ARG A 129 13.33 -23.95 -2.15
CA ARG A 129 14.13 -25.15 -1.79
C ARG A 129 14.29 -26.18 -2.91
N ARG A 130 13.55 -26.04 -4.01
CA ARG A 130 13.65 -26.94 -5.17
C ARG A 130 14.74 -26.51 -6.17
N TYR A 131 15.24 -25.29 -6.04
CA TYR A 131 16.33 -24.81 -6.90
C TYR A 131 17.64 -25.54 -6.59
N HIS A 132 18.44 -25.72 -7.63
CA HIS A 132 19.83 -26.17 -7.44
C HIS A 132 20.65 -24.98 -6.89
N PRO A 133 21.44 -25.16 -5.81
CA PRO A 133 22.12 -24.06 -5.13
C PRO A 133 22.99 -23.17 -6.04
N GLY A 134 23.67 -23.74 -7.02
CA GLY A 134 24.58 -23.00 -7.91
C GLY A 134 23.91 -22.16 -8.99
N SER A 135 22.61 -22.38 -9.28
CA SER A 135 21.88 -21.69 -10.35
C SER A 135 20.72 -20.82 -9.83
N ALA A 136 20.45 -20.84 -8.53
CA ALA A 136 19.33 -20.14 -7.94
C ALA A 136 19.51 -18.61 -7.98
N PRO A 137 18.46 -17.84 -8.33
CA PRO A 137 18.45 -16.39 -8.19
C PRO A 137 18.51 -15.96 -6.71
N ALA A 138 18.71 -14.68 -6.46
CA ALA A 138 18.45 -14.13 -5.14
C ALA A 138 16.94 -13.96 -4.93
N PHE A 139 16.43 -14.43 -3.80
CA PHE A 139 15.02 -14.34 -3.46
C PHE A 139 14.78 -13.22 -2.45
N VAL A 140 14.04 -12.19 -2.84
CA VAL A 140 13.66 -11.08 -1.97
C VAL A 140 12.15 -11.12 -1.76
N VAL A 141 11.72 -11.11 -0.50
CA VAL A 141 10.30 -11.22 -0.12
C VAL A 141 9.88 -9.98 0.63
N MET A 142 8.91 -9.25 0.08
CA MET A 142 8.33 -8.06 0.68
C MET A 142 7.21 -8.43 1.64
N LEU A 143 7.37 -8.04 2.89
CA LEU A 143 6.42 -8.22 3.97
C LEU A 143 5.62 -6.92 4.13
N ARG A 144 4.31 -6.94 3.86
CA ARG A 144 3.45 -5.75 3.90
C ARG A 144 2.39 -5.80 5.00
N TYR A 145 2.16 -6.96 5.62
CA TYR A 145 1.04 -7.16 6.52
C TYR A 145 1.51 -7.51 7.92
N SER A 146 0.91 -6.86 8.92
CA SER A 146 1.05 -7.24 10.31
C SER A 146 0.08 -8.37 10.67
N TYR A 147 0.59 -9.38 11.34
CA TYR A 147 -0.21 -10.46 11.94
C TYR A 147 -0.26 -10.34 13.46
N PHE A 148 0.14 -9.19 13.98
CA PHE A 148 0.10 -8.85 15.39
C PHE A 148 -1.08 -7.92 15.69
N ASP A 149 -1.83 -8.22 16.73
CA ASP A 149 -2.88 -7.37 17.22
C ASP A 149 -2.33 -6.47 18.33
N VAL A 150 -2.17 -5.20 18.02
CA VAL A 150 -1.57 -4.20 18.93
C VAL A 150 -2.43 -4.00 20.18
N ARG A 151 -3.77 -4.07 20.08
CA ARG A 151 -4.67 -3.89 21.22
C ARG A 151 -4.60 -5.05 22.19
N LEU A 152 -4.57 -6.29 21.65
CA LEU A 152 -4.55 -7.50 22.45
C LEU A 152 -3.13 -7.99 22.77
N GLN A 153 -2.12 -7.28 22.29
CA GLN A 153 -0.69 -7.60 22.45
C GLN A 153 -0.39 -9.08 22.13
N ARG A 154 -1.00 -9.61 21.07
CA ARG A 154 -0.86 -11.01 20.67
C ARG A 154 -0.88 -11.22 19.17
N TRP A 155 -0.28 -12.33 18.76
CA TRP A 155 -0.35 -12.74 17.36
C TRP A 155 -1.76 -13.19 16.98
N ARG A 156 -2.25 -12.71 15.85
CA ARG A 156 -3.51 -13.18 15.23
C ARG A 156 -3.37 -14.67 14.89
N LYS A 157 -4.47 -15.40 14.78
CA LYS A 157 -4.46 -16.84 14.46
C LYS A 157 -3.68 -17.19 13.18
N SER A 158 -3.77 -16.36 12.17
CA SER A 158 -3.00 -16.46 10.92
C SER A 158 -1.49 -16.28 11.11
N GLY A 159 -1.03 -15.69 12.19
CA GLY A 159 0.39 -15.55 12.53
C GLY A 159 1.12 -16.87 12.71
N HIS A 160 0.43 -17.94 13.09
CA HIS A 160 1.04 -19.29 13.18
C HIS A 160 1.48 -19.82 11.82
N LEU A 161 0.68 -19.58 10.75
CA LEU A 161 1.05 -19.95 9.38
C LEU A 161 2.24 -19.14 8.89
N VAL A 162 2.28 -17.84 9.21
CA VAL A 162 3.42 -16.98 8.88
C VAL A 162 4.69 -17.48 9.57
N ARG A 163 4.64 -17.88 10.85
CA ARG A 163 5.78 -18.48 11.56
C ARG A 163 6.27 -19.75 10.87
N LEU A 164 5.35 -20.61 10.40
CA LEU A 164 5.72 -21.82 9.67
C LEU A 164 6.39 -21.46 8.33
N ALA A 165 5.86 -20.48 7.62
CA ALA A 165 6.41 -19.99 6.37
C ALA A 165 7.82 -19.43 6.57
N LEU A 166 8.03 -18.59 7.59
CA LEU A 166 9.34 -18.04 7.93
C LEU A 166 10.37 -19.12 8.25
N ARG A 167 10.01 -20.14 9.05
CA ARG A 167 10.89 -21.30 9.31
C ARG A 167 11.26 -22.05 8.02
N THR A 168 10.35 -22.08 7.05
CA THR A 168 10.63 -22.71 5.75
C THR A 168 11.62 -21.89 4.95
N LEU A 169 11.50 -20.56 4.96
CA LEU A 169 12.45 -19.62 4.36
C LEU A 169 13.81 -19.64 5.08
N GLU A 170 13.84 -19.74 6.39
CA GLU A 170 15.08 -19.93 7.17
C GLU A 170 15.84 -21.19 6.72
N LYS A 171 15.13 -22.31 6.54
CA LYS A 171 15.74 -23.53 5.99
C LYS A 171 16.22 -23.35 4.54
N ALA A 172 15.50 -22.59 3.72
CA ALA A 172 15.92 -22.27 2.36
C ALA A 172 17.17 -21.39 2.35
N SER A 173 17.29 -20.46 3.30
CA SER A 173 18.42 -19.52 3.37
C SER A 173 19.77 -20.18 3.73
N LEU A 174 19.77 -21.42 4.20
CA LEU A 174 20.99 -22.18 4.45
C LEU A 174 21.73 -22.55 3.14
N VAL A 175 21.03 -22.58 2.01
CA VAL A 175 21.58 -22.98 0.71
C VAL A 175 21.31 -21.98 -0.41
N HIS A 176 20.41 -21.01 -0.19
CA HIS A 176 20.01 -20.01 -1.18
C HIS A 176 20.09 -18.59 -0.62
N ARG A 177 20.26 -17.60 -1.49
CA ARG A 177 20.20 -16.18 -1.12
C ARG A 177 18.74 -15.77 -0.90
N VAL A 178 18.25 -15.87 0.35
CA VAL A 178 16.91 -15.44 0.75
C VAL A 178 17.02 -14.20 1.62
N ARG A 179 16.26 -13.16 1.29
CA ARG A 179 16.19 -11.89 2.00
C ARG A 179 14.74 -11.53 2.27
N LEU A 180 14.49 -10.97 3.44
CA LEU A 180 13.19 -10.41 3.80
C LEU A 180 13.32 -8.89 3.84
N VAL A 181 12.29 -8.20 3.42
CA VAL A 181 12.19 -6.74 3.49
C VAL A 181 10.80 -6.33 3.94
N ALA A 182 10.70 -5.15 4.54
CA ALA A 182 9.44 -4.51 4.87
C ALA A 182 9.47 -3.05 4.39
N ASP A 183 8.31 -2.44 4.26
CA ASP A 183 8.15 -1.04 3.84
C ASP A 183 8.10 -0.06 5.03
N SER A 184 8.07 -0.57 6.27
CA SER A 184 8.15 0.23 7.49
C SER A 184 9.09 -0.39 8.53
N GLN A 185 9.72 0.48 9.34
CA GLN A 185 10.60 0.04 10.43
C GLN A 185 9.82 -0.75 11.50
N GLU A 186 8.59 -0.32 11.76
CA GLU A 186 7.70 -0.95 12.73
C GLU A 186 7.38 -2.39 12.32
N LEU A 187 7.06 -2.61 11.05
CA LEU A 187 6.79 -3.94 10.51
C LEU A 187 8.07 -4.79 10.48
N ALA A 188 9.20 -4.22 10.08
CA ALA A 188 10.48 -4.91 10.13
C ALA A 188 10.80 -5.39 11.56
N ASN A 189 10.59 -4.55 12.57
CA ASN A 189 10.82 -4.90 13.98
C ASN A 189 9.92 -6.05 14.43
N GLN A 190 8.64 -6.07 14.03
CA GLN A 190 7.75 -7.20 14.31
C GLN A 190 8.29 -8.51 13.73
N TYR A 191 8.70 -8.48 12.47
CA TYR A 191 9.21 -9.69 11.81
C TYR A 191 10.56 -10.15 12.36
N ARG A 192 11.45 -9.24 12.77
CA ARG A 192 12.72 -9.58 13.44
C ARG A 192 12.52 -10.37 14.72
N SER A 193 11.39 -10.21 15.41
CA SER A 193 11.03 -11.05 16.56
C SER A 193 10.52 -12.44 16.21
N LEU A 194 10.19 -12.70 14.93
CA LEU A 194 9.59 -13.95 14.46
C LEU A 194 10.57 -14.84 13.69
N THR A 195 11.64 -14.28 13.13
CA THR A 195 12.59 -15.01 12.29
C THR A 195 14.02 -14.63 12.61
N ARG A 196 14.94 -15.54 12.29
CA ARG A 196 16.39 -15.31 12.36
C ARG A 196 16.93 -14.66 11.08
N LEU A 197 16.12 -14.60 10.01
CA LEU A 197 16.50 -13.92 8.78
C LEU A 197 16.58 -12.41 9.03
N PRO A 198 17.59 -11.73 8.47
CA PRO A 198 17.62 -10.27 8.50
C PRO A 198 16.42 -9.73 7.73
N VAL A 199 15.78 -8.70 8.29
CA VAL A 199 14.68 -7.98 7.65
C VAL A 199 15.17 -6.58 7.34
N GLY A 200 15.38 -6.31 6.05
CA GLY A 200 15.76 -5.00 5.53
C GLY A 200 14.56 -4.07 5.36
N LEU A 201 14.83 -2.86 4.89
CA LEU A 201 13.81 -1.88 4.55
C LEU A 201 13.89 -1.55 3.06
N LEU A 202 12.74 -1.45 2.42
CA LEU A 202 12.62 -0.85 1.10
C LEU A 202 11.67 0.35 1.17
N PRO A 203 12.00 1.46 0.49
CA PRO A 203 11.06 2.57 0.38
C PRO A 203 9.82 2.13 -0.42
N THR A 204 8.67 2.74 -0.17
CA THR A 204 7.52 2.59 -1.07
C THR A 204 7.76 3.48 -2.28
N PRO A 205 7.83 2.95 -3.50
CA PRO A 205 8.05 3.78 -4.68
C PRO A 205 6.84 4.67 -4.94
N LEU A 206 7.10 5.91 -5.34
CA LEU A 206 6.06 6.81 -5.82
C LEU A 206 5.44 6.24 -7.10
N THR A 207 4.12 6.21 -7.13
CA THR A 207 3.33 5.71 -8.24
C THR A 207 2.62 6.82 -9.02
N CYS A 208 2.54 8.02 -8.45
CA CYS A 208 1.96 9.19 -9.10
C CYS A 208 3.03 9.96 -9.89
N ASP A 209 2.61 10.58 -11.00
CA ASP A 209 3.43 11.54 -11.70
C ASP A 209 3.53 12.83 -10.88
N LEU A 210 4.77 13.23 -10.60
CA LEU A 210 5.01 14.51 -9.97
C LEU A 210 4.89 15.62 -11.01
N PRO A 211 4.19 16.74 -10.70
CA PRO A 211 4.11 17.89 -11.60
C PRO A 211 5.51 18.36 -12.00
N SER A 212 5.74 18.63 -13.27
CA SER A 212 7.01 19.14 -13.82
C SER A 212 7.40 20.52 -13.28
N GLN A 213 6.44 21.25 -12.73
CA GLN A 213 6.66 22.53 -12.08
C GLN A 213 5.99 22.55 -10.71
N ASP A 214 6.70 23.11 -9.73
CA ASP A 214 6.13 23.40 -8.44
C ASP A 214 4.99 24.39 -8.58
N ARG A 215 3.76 23.88 -8.48
CA ARG A 215 2.62 24.81 -8.34
C ARG A 215 2.75 25.47 -6.97
N ALA A 216 2.81 26.80 -6.98
CA ALA A 216 2.60 27.57 -5.76
C ALA A 216 1.33 27.09 -5.06
N PRO A 217 1.28 27.08 -3.70
CA PRO A 217 0.07 26.77 -2.98
C PRO A 217 -1.11 27.54 -3.63
N ARG A 218 -2.07 26.82 -4.18
CA ARG A 218 -3.22 27.49 -4.78
C ARG A 218 -4.03 28.10 -3.66
N SER A 219 -4.22 29.38 -3.68
CA SER A 219 -5.48 29.91 -3.18
C SER A 219 -6.55 29.41 -4.17
N SER A 220 -7.48 28.57 -3.71
CA SER A 220 -8.65 28.20 -4.54
C SER A 220 -9.23 29.47 -5.13
N PRO A 221 -9.70 29.48 -6.40
CA PRO A 221 -10.36 30.65 -7.00
C PRO A 221 -11.48 31.20 -6.12
N ASP A 222 -12.12 30.33 -5.34
CA ASP A 222 -13.22 30.68 -4.43
C ASP A 222 -12.80 30.87 -2.97
N GLY A 223 -11.48 30.83 -2.67
CA GLY A 223 -10.95 30.92 -1.30
C GLY A 223 -11.21 29.68 -0.43
N ASN A 224 -11.82 28.62 -0.99
CA ASN A 224 -12.11 27.38 -0.28
C ASN A 224 -10.93 26.41 -0.32
N ILE A 225 -10.70 25.70 0.78
CA ILE A 225 -9.69 24.63 0.91
C ILE A 225 -10.34 23.30 0.55
N ASN A 226 -9.79 22.60 -0.43
CA ASN A 226 -10.25 21.28 -0.86
C ASN A 226 -9.60 20.18 0.01
N VAL A 227 -10.41 19.57 0.87
CA VAL A 227 -10.03 18.48 1.77
C VAL A 227 -10.34 17.15 1.09
N LEU A 228 -9.33 16.33 0.85
CA LEU A 228 -9.45 15.06 0.14
C LEU A 228 -9.24 13.86 1.08
N LEU A 229 -10.18 12.88 1.03
CA LEU A 229 -9.95 11.51 1.48
C LEU A 229 -9.75 10.61 0.25
N PRO A 230 -8.50 10.28 -0.13
CA PRO A 230 -8.23 9.57 -1.37
C PRO A 230 -8.37 8.05 -1.27
N GLY A 231 -8.60 7.44 -2.43
CA GLY A 231 -8.49 6.02 -2.65
C GLY A 231 -9.74 5.22 -2.30
N ARG A 232 -9.67 3.91 -2.52
CA ARG A 232 -10.79 3.00 -2.30
C ARG A 232 -11.31 3.10 -0.86
N PRO A 233 -12.60 3.33 -0.68
CA PRO A 233 -13.20 3.36 0.65
C PRO A 233 -13.08 2.00 1.34
N SER A 234 -12.77 2.04 2.63
CA SER A 234 -12.85 0.90 3.53
C SER A 234 -13.11 1.40 4.95
N PHE A 235 -13.65 0.52 5.79
CA PHE A 235 -13.95 0.87 7.19
C PHE A 235 -12.70 1.34 7.94
N SER A 236 -11.58 0.64 7.77
CA SER A 236 -10.31 0.98 8.42
C SER A 236 -9.65 2.29 7.94
N LYS A 237 -10.14 2.86 6.83
CA LYS A 237 -9.72 4.19 6.36
C LYS A 237 -10.48 5.36 6.99
N GLY A 238 -11.36 5.08 7.96
CA GLY A 238 -12.00 6.10 8.78
C GLY A 238 -13.01 6.98 8.05
N ILE A 239 -13.60 6.49 6.97
CA ILE A 239 -14.61 7.26 6.20
C ILE A 239 -15.83 7.61 7.08
N ALA A 240 -16.24 6.70 7.97
CA ALA A 240 -17.33 6.96 8.91
C ALA A 240 -16.93 8.06 9.91
N THR A 241 -15.69 8.08 10.38
CA THR A 241 -15.16 9.14 11.24
C THR A 241 -15.17 10.49 10.53
N LEU A 242 -14.76 10.54 9.26
CA LEU A 242 -14.79 11.76 8.46
C LEU A 242 -16.23 12.22 8.18
N ALA A 243 -17.15 11.30 7.87
CA ALA A 243 -18.55 11.62 7.67
C ALA A 243 -19.15 12.31 8.92
N THR A 244 -18.95 11.72 10.10
CA THR A 244 -19.40 12.32 11.36
C THR A 244 -18.68 13.65 11.65
N ALA A 245 -17.40 13.81 11.31
CA ALA A 245 -16.70 15.08 11.46
C ALA A 245 -17.30 16.19 10.57
N ILE A 246 -17.68 15.87 9.33
CA ILE A 246 -18.35 16.81 8.42
C ILE A 246 -19.74 17.21 8.98
N GLU A 247 -20.53 16.25 9.51
CA GLU A 247 -21.78 16.52 10.21
C GLU A 247 -21.59 17.51 11.38
N ARG A 248 -20.57 17.28 12.23
CA ARG A 248 -20.22 18.18 13.32
C ARG A 248 -19.85 19.60 12.86
N LEU A 249 -19.10 19.70 11.75
CA LEU A 249 -18.76 20.99 11.16
C LEU A 249 -19.99 21.72 10.61
N ALA A 250 -20.92 20.99 10.00
CA ALA A 250 -22.19 21.54 9.52
C ALA A 250 -23.04 22.07 10.68
N ASP A 251 -23.26 21.28 11.73
CA ASP A 251 -24.03 21.64 12.92
C ASP A 251 -23.46 22.91 13.60
N LYS A 252 -22.14 23.05 13.64
CA LYS A 252 -21.44 24.21 14.22
C LYS A 252 -21.27 25.38 13.23
N ARG A 253 -21.82 25.27 12.00
CA ARG A 253 -21.66 26.28 10.94
C ARG A 253 -20.20 26.61 10.60
N GLN A 254 -19.31 25.60 10.66
CA GLN A 254 -17.87 25.74 10.45
C GLN A 254 -17.38 25.23 9.08
N LEU A 255 -18.31 24.95 8.15
CA LEU A 255 -17.99 24.50 6.78
C LEU A 255 -17.48 25.61 5.86
N SER A 256 -17.63 26.89 6.25
CA SER A 256 -17.17 28.02 5.45
C SER A 256 -15.68 27.89 5.14
N GLY A 257 -15.33 28.09 3.87
CA GLY A 257 -13.95 27.96 3.38
C GLY A 257 -13.46 26.51 3.24
N LEU A 258 -14.34 25.51 3.31
CA LEU A 258 -14.00 24.10 3.14
C LEU A 258 -14.84 23.46 2.03
N THR A 259 -14.20 22.64 1.23
CA THR A 259 -14.84 21.64 0.37
C THR A 259 -14.27 20.27 0.65
N PHE A 260 -15.05 19.20 0.46
CA PHE A 260 -14.65 17.84 0.74
C PHE A 260 -14.80 16.97 -0.49
N THR A 261 -13.79 16.19 -0.81
CA THR A 261 -13.83 15.20 -1.88
C THR A 261 -13.52 13.81 -1.30
N LEU A 262 -14.40 12.84 -1.58
CA LEU A 262 -14.22 11.44 -1.15
C LEU A 262 -14.65 10.52 -2.30
N GLN A 263 -14.08 9.31 -2.32
CA GLN A 263 -14.47 8.30 -3.29
C GLN A 263 -15.46 7.31 -2.68
N ASP A 264 -16.46 6.90 -3.49
CA ASP A 264 -17.42 5.87 -3.13
C ASP A 264 -17.63 4.94 -4.32
N TYR A 265 -17.06 3.74 -4.29
CA TYR A 265 -17.29 2.75 -5.32
C TYR A 265 -17.96 1.49 -4.80
N GLN A 266 -19.21 1.63 -4.36
CA GLN A 266 -20.12 0.51 -4.12
C GLN A 266 -19.56 -0.67 -3.28
N THR A 267 -18.71 -0.38 -2.31
CA THR A 267 -18.25 -1.39 -1.33
C THR A 267 -19.31 -1.74 -0.30
N PHE A 268 -20.49 -1.14 -0.37
CA PHE A 268 -21.62 -1.26 0.57
C PHE A 268 -22.06 -2.70 0.85
N LEU A 269 -21.98 -3.59 -0.13
CA LEU A 269 -22.39 -4.98 0.03
C LEU A 269 -21.50 -5.75 1.01
N ARG A 270 -20.27 -5.26 1.26
CA ARG A 270 -19.30 -5.92 2.16
C ARG A 270 -19.12 -5.20 3.49
N GLU A 271 -19.39 -3.90 3.54
CA GLU A 271 -19.20 -3.04 4.72
C GLU A 271 -20.44 -2.16 4.98
N PRO A 272 -21.50 -2.70 5.61
CA PRO A 272 -22.76 -1.97 5.79
C PRO A 272 -22.63 -0.65 6.56
N GLU A 273 -21.66 -0.54 7.48
CA GLU A 273 -21.41 0.70 8.25
C GLU A 273 -20.88 1.82 7.37
N LEU A 274 -20.02 1.47 6.43
CA LEU A 274 -19.51 2.40 5.41
C LEU A 274 -20.65 2.92 4.54
N GLY A 275 -21.53 2.02 4.10
CA GLY A 275 -22.74 2.39 3.33
C GLY A 275 -23.63 3.37 4.06
N ARG A 276 -23.88 3.15 5.36
CA ARG A 276 -24.67 4.07 6.19
C ARG A 276 -24.00 5.44 6.31
N ALA A 277 -22.70 5.50 6.55
CA ALA A 277 -21.97 6.77 6.68
C ALA A 277 -22.04 7.60 5.39
N ILE A 278 -21.85 6.98 4.23
CA ILE A 278 -21.95 7.69 2.96
C ILE A 278 -23.39 8.10 2.63
N ALA A 279 -24.38 7.25 2.95
CA ALA A 279 -25.79 7.61 2.77
C ALA A 279 -26.18 8.81 3.65
N ALA A 280 -25.72 8.87 4.89
CA ALA A 280 -25.94 10.01 5.77
C ALA A 280 -25.34 11.30 5.18
N LEU A 281 -24.10 11.27 4.71
CA LEU A 281 -23.48 12.43 4.04
C LEU A 281 -24.27 12.91 2.82
N ARG A 282 -24.79 11.99 2.00
CA ARG A 282 -25.62 12.34 0.84
C ARG A 282 -26.94 12.99 1.26
N GLN A 283 -27.56 12.51 2.35
CA GLN A 283 -28.81 13.07 2.87
C GLN A 283 -28.65 14.51 3.39
N LEU A 284 -27.48 14.86 3.92
CA LEU A 284 -27.18 16.23 4.35
C LEU A 284 -27.16 17.23 3.17
N ASN A 285 -26.99 16.76 1.94
CA ASN A 285 -26.99 17.57 0.70
C ASN A 285 -26.14 18.85 0.81
N LEU A 286 -24.96 18.73 1.38
CA LEU A 286 -24.04 19.87 1.61
C LEU A 286 -23.35 20.27 0.30
N PRO A 287 -23.46 21.53 -0.14
CA PRO A 287 -22.92 21.98 -1.45
C PRO A 287 -21.40 21.78 -1.60
N GLY A 288 -20.66 21.80 -0.50
CA GLY A 288 -19.20 21.60 -0.48
C GLY A 288 -18.75 20.16 -0.31
N VAL A 289 -19.63 19.16 -0.40
CA VAL A 289 -19.27 17.73 -0.24
C VAL A 289 -19.45 16.99 -1.56
N HIS A 290 -18.34 16.55 -2.14
CA HIS A 290 -18.29 15.86 -3.43
C HIS A 290 -17.96 14.37 -3.24
N ILE A 291 -18.88 13.49 -3.60
CA ILE A 291 -18.70 12.04 -3.51
C ILE A 291 -18.54 11.48 -4.92
N VAL A 292 -17.34 11.02 -5.26
CA VAL A 292 -16.99 10.42 -6.55
C VAL A 292 -17.49 8.98 -6.61
N PRO A 293 -18.50 8.66 -7.45
CA PRO A 293 -19.25 7.40 -7.35
C PRO A 293 -18.62 6.20 -8.07
N LYS A 294 -17.39 6.34 -8.58
CA LYS A 294 -16.72 5.30 -9.38
C LYS A 294 -15.22 5.24 -9.09
N PRO A 295 -14.57 4.09 -9.35
CA PRO A 295 -13.12 4.05 -9.41
C PRO A 295 -12.60 5.05 -10.45
N LEU A 296 -11.51 5.74 -10.14
CA LEU A 296 -10.83 6.64 -11.05
C LEU A 296 -9.71 5.89 -11.79
N GLY A 297 -9.51 6.22 -13.05
CA GLY A 297 -8.28 5.90 -13.75
C GLY A 297 -7.09 6.68 -13.18
N GLU A 298 -5.88 6.32 -13.59
CA GLU A 298 -4.65 6.91 -13.08
C GLU A 298 -4.61 8.43 -13.26
N GLU A 299 -4.95 8.93 -14.45
CA GLU A 299 -4.94 10.36 -14.76
C GLU A 299 -5.94 11.16 -13.89
N ASP A 300 -7.18 10.67 -13.75
CA ASP A 300 -8.19 11.32 -12.93
C ASP A 300 -7.85 11.26 -11.44
N TYR A 301 -7.24 10.15 -10.97
CA TYR A 301 -6.74 10.03 -9.61
C TYR A 301 -5.60 11.02 -9.34
N ASN A 302 -4.61 11.11 -10.23
CA ASN A 302 -3.49 12.04 -10.12
C ASN A 302 -3.97 13.49 -10.13
N ARG A 303 -4.98 13.80 -10.98
CA ARG A 303 -5.62 15.13 -11.00
C ARG A 303 -6.30 15.42 -9.66
N MET A 304 -7.10 14.49 -9.14
CA MET A 304 -7.78 14.63 -7.85
C MET A 304 -6.79 14.87 -6.69
N MET A 305 -5.67 14.13 -6.66
CA MET A 305 -4.60 14.33 -5.68
C MET A 305 -3.91 15.68 -5.83
N SER A 306 -3.67 16.12 -7.07
CA SER A 306 -3.04 17.42 -7.38
C SER A 306 -3.94 18.59 -7.03
N ASP A 307 -5.25 18.47 -7.23
CA ASP A 307 -6.25 19.53 -6.97
C ASP A 307 -6.63 19.62 -5.48
N ALA A 308 -6.28 18.65 -4.68
CA ALA A 308 -6.46 18.72 -3.23
C ALA A 308 -5.52 19.77 -2.60
N ASP A 309 -6.00 20.49 -1.61
CA ASP A 309 -5.19 21.37 -0.76
C ASP A 309 -4.69 20.66 0.49
N VAL A 310 -5.54 19.81 1.08
CA VAL A 310 -5.25 19.04 2.29
C VAL A 310 -5.69 17.59 2.08
N VAL A 311 -4.86 16.64 2.50
CA VAL A 311 -5.19 15.21 2.46
C VAL A 311 -5.47 14.71 3.87
N VAL A 312 -6.66 14.12 4.08
CA VAL A 312 -7.11 13.62 5.37
C VAL A 312 -7.13 12.10 5.37
N LEU A 313 -6.36 11.48 6.26
CA LEU A 313 -6.18 10.04 6.37
C LEU A 313 -6.45 9.57 7.80
N PRO A 314 -7.73 9.56 8.25
CA PRO A 314 -8.12 9.21 9.61
C PRO A 314 -8.18 7.70 9.78
N TYR A 315 -7.12 7.03 9.31
CA TYR A 315 -7.00 5.59 9.23
C TYR A 315 -6.86 4.98 10.63
N PHE A 316 -7.44 3.82 10.84
CA PHE A 316 -7.43 3.21 12.17
C PHE A 316 -6.03 2.78 12.60
N GLN A 317 -5.68 3.16 13.82
CA GLN A 317 -4.37 2.88 14.42
C GLN A 317 -4.03 1.38 14.39
N GLU A 318 -5.00 0.51 14.68
CA GLU A 318 -4.78 -0.95 14.77
C GLU A 318 -4.29 -1.60 13.47
N ASP A 319 -4.64 -1.02 12.32
CA ASP A 319 -4.20 -1.52 11.01
C ASP A 319 -2.98 -0.76 10.51
N TYR A 320 -2.94 0.55 10.74
CA TYR A 320 -1.92 1.44 10.18
C TYR A 320 -0.77 1.81 11.13
N CYS A 321 -0.67 1.17 12.29
CA CYS A 321 0.50 1.34 13.17
C CYS A 321 1.81 0.81 12.53
N THR A 322 1.70 -0.11 11.57
CA THR A 322 2.87 -0.66 10.85
C THR A 322 2.72 -0.59 9.34
N MET A 323 1.50 -0.41 8.83
CA MET A 323 1.20 -0.43 7.40
C MET A 323 1.46 0.92 6.77
N VAL A 324 2.17 0.91 5.64
CA VAL A 324 2.40 2.11 4.82
C VAL A 324 1.14 2.48 4.05
N SER A 325 0.93 3.77 3.85
CA SER A 325 -0.17 4.31 3.05
C SER A 325 0.36 4.95 1.77
N GLY A 326 0.03 4.39 0.61
CA GLY A 326 0.35 4.97 -0.70
C GLY A 326 -0.14 6.42 -0.83
N PRO A 327 -1.43 6.72 -0.56
CA PRO A 327 -1.94 8.09 -0.59
C PRO A 327 -1.20 9.08 0.33
N PHE A 328 -0.67 8.63 1.47
CA PHE A 328 0.17 9.47 2.32
C PHE A 328 1.52 9.74 1.66
N VAL A 329 2.15 8.71 1.07
CA VAL A 329 3.42 8.86 0.35
C VAL A 329 3.28 9.85 -0.80
N GLU A 330 2.19 9.76 -1.55
CA GLU A 330 1.86 10.66 -2.66
C GLU A 330 1.55 12.10 -2.17
N ALA A 331 0.78 12.25 -1.09
CA ALA A 331 0.45 13.56 -0.53
C ALA A 331 1.70 14.34 -0.11
N LEU A 332 2.64 13.70 0.59
CA LEU A 332 3.89 14.33 0.98
C LEU A 332 4.79 14.68 -0.22
N ALA A 333 4.83 13.81 -1.23
CA ALA A 333 5.56 14.07 -2.47
C ALA A 333 4.98 15.23 -3.28
N LEU A 334 3.66 15.42 -3.21
CA LEU A 334 2.97 16.57 -3.80
C LEU A 334 3.07 17.84 -2.94
N GLY A 335 3.73 17.77 -1.77
CA GLY A 335 3.85 18.90 -0.85
C GLY A 335 2.53 19.33 -0.22
N LYS A 336 1.63 18.37 0.05
CA LYS A 336 0.31 18.66 0.66
C LYS A 336 0.37 18.55 2.17
N PRO A 337 -0.22 19.49 2.92
CA PRO A 337 -0.55 19.29 4.33
C PRO A 337 -1.46 18.07 4.52
N VAL A 338 -1.24 17.35 5.64
CA VAL A 338 -2.02 16.13 5.92
C VAL A 338 -2.60 16.13 7.33
N VAL A 339 -3.75 15.47 7.50
CA VAL A 339 -4.32 15.14 8.80
C VAL A 339 -4.33 13.61 8.94
N VAL A 340 -3.65 13.07 9.95
CA VAL A 340 -3.47 11.61 10.12
C VAL A 340 -3.77 11.17 11.54
N THR A 341 -4.12 9.90 11.72
CA THR A 341 -4.35 9.35 13.06
C THR A 341 -3.04 9.15 13.82
N GLU A 342 -3.04 9.53 15.08
CA GLU A 342 -1.96 9.33 16.05
C GLU A 342 -1.59 7.84 16.20
N GLY A 343 -0.29 7.54 16.44
CA GLY A 343 0.18 6.16 16.62
C GLY A 343 0.15 5.29 15.37
N THR A 344 -0.13 5.87 14.20
CA THR A 344 0.05 5.22 12.91
C THR A 344 1.48 5.44 12.38
N TRP A 345 1.91 4.60 11.44
CA TRP A 345 3.16 4.84 10.70
C TRP A 345 3.19 6.25 10.11
N MET A 346 2.06 6.70 9.55
CA MET A 346 1.93 8.04 8.96
C MET A 346 2.26 9.17 9.94
N SER A 347 1.80 9.07 11.20
CA SER A 347 2.06 10.10 12.21
C SER A 347 3.55 10.22 12.56
N GLY A 348 4.27 9.09 12.56
CA GLY A 348 5.72 9.06 12.73
C GLY A 348 6.46 9.75 11.58
N GLN A 349 6.02 9.52 10.33
CA GLN A 349 6.59 10.14 9.15
C GLN A 349 6.24 11.63 9.04
N LEU A 350 5.00 12.00 9.40
CA LEU A 350 4.56 13.40 9.41
C LEU A 350 5.45 14.29 10.28
N ALA A 351 5.82 13.83 11.46
CA ALA A 351 6.69 14.58 12.38
C ALA A 351 8.06 14.90 11.76
N ARG A 352 8.58 14.04 10.89
CA ARG A 352 9.92 14.18 10.28
C ARG A 352 9.90 14.88 8.93
N PHE A 353 8.92 14.58 8.08
CA PHE A 353 8.98 14.91 6.66
C PHE A 353 7.77 15.70 6.15
N GLY A 354 6.71 15.82 6.92
CA GLY A 354 5.47 16.43 6.48
C GLY A 354 5.13 17.75 7.18
N ALA A 355 3.98 18.26 6.84
CA ALA A 355 3.29 19.36 7.50
C ALA A 355 1.82 18.99 7.71
N GLY A 356 1.22 19.41 8.81
CA GLY A 356 -0.15 19.08 9.16
C GLY A 356 -0.32 18.77 10.65
N THR A 357 -1.28 17.92 10.99
CA THR A 357 -1.58 17.59 12.39
C THR A 357 -2.02 16.14 12.55
N THR A 358 -2.00 15.66 13.79
CA THR A 358 -2.50 14.34 14.16
C THR A 358 -3.85 14.44 14.87
N VAL A 359 -4.62 13.35 14.83
CA VAL A 359 -5.91 13.23 15.52
C VAL A 359 -5.98 11.90 16.27
N ARG A 360 -6.79 11.85 17.31
CA ARG A 360 -7.05 10.61 18.05
C ARG A 360 -7.79 9.59 17.19
N ASP A 361 -7.45 8.31 17.38
CA ASP A 361 -8.09 7.21 16.64
C ASP A 361 -9.62 7.22 16.80
N ARG A 362 -10.35 7.26 15.69
CA ARG A 362 -11.83 7.22 15.62
C ARG A 362 -12.55 8.37 16.35
N ASP A 363 -11.89 9.49 16.56
CA ASP A 363 -12.46 10.67 17.20
C ASP A 363 -12.89 11.71 16.16
N ALA A 364 -14.19 11.76 15.86
CA ALA A 364 -14.74 12.67 14.87
C ALA A 364 -14.71 14.14 15.31
N ASP A 365 -14.86 14.43 16.61
CA ASP A 365 -14.78 15.80 17.12
C ASP A 365 -13.33 16.34 17.06
N ASP A 366 -12.34 15.47 17.32
CA ASP A 366 -10.95 15.82 17.18
C ASP A 366 -10.56 16.05 15.71
N LEU A 367 -11.06 15.18 14.81
CA LEU A 367 -10.90 15.33 13.37
C LEU A 367 -11.50 16.64 12.86
N ALA A 368 -12.70 16.99 13.29
CA ALA A 368 -13.35 18.26 12.93
C ALA A 368 -12.51 19.47 13.37
N ARG A 369 -12.00 19.46 14.61
CA ARG A 369 -11.10 20.53 15.11
C ARG A 369 -9.80 20.60 14.31
N ALA A 370 -9.19 19.46 14.02
CA ALA A 370 -7.95 19.37 13.25
C ALA A 370 -8.12 19.94 11.83
N ILE A 371 -9.23 19.64 11.15
CA ILE A 371 -9.55 20.19 9.84
C ILE A 371 -9.66 21.72 9.90
N CYS A 372 -10.36 22.27 10.89
CA CYS A 372 -10.40 23.73 11.12
C CYS A 372 -9.02 24.32 11.38
N THR A 373 -8.23 23.67 12.24
CA THR A 373 -6.85 24.14 12.53
C THR A 373 -5.98 24.18 11.28
N VAL A 374 -6.07 23.14 10.42
CA VAL A 374 -5.32 23.11 9.16
C VAL A 374 -5.83 24.17 8.19
N ARG A 375 -7.14 24.39 8.09
CA ARG A 375 -7.72 25.50 7.31
C ARG A 375 -7.16 26.84 7.74
N ASP A 376 -7.23 27.12 9.03
CA ASP A 376 -6.85 28.43 9.59
C ASP A 376 -5.34 28.72 9.48
N ASN A 377 -4.51 27.66 9.36
CA ASN A 377 -3.06 27.75 9.21
C ASN A 377 -2.57 27.26 7.85
N TYR A 378 -3.44 27.16 6.84
CA TYR A 378 -3.18 26.47 5.58
C TYR A 378 -1.91 26.99 4.89
N GLN A 379 -1.78 28.31 4.74
CA GLN A 379 -0.64 28.90 4.03
C GLN A 379 0.70 28.48 4.64
N GLN A 380 0.84 28.57 5.95
CA GLN A 380 2.06 28.18 6.67
C GLN A 380 2.34 26.67 6.51
N LEU A 381 1.30 25.84 6.61
CA LEU A 381 1.45 24.39 6.47
C LEU A 381 1.80 23.98 5.03
N ALA A 382 1.23 24.63 4.03
CA ALA A 382 1.52 24.39 2.63
C ALA A 382 2.97 24.78 2.28
N GLU A 383 3.45 25.91 2.75
CA GLU A 383 4.85 26.33 2.58
C GLU A 383 5.82 25.34 3.24
N LEU A 384 5.50 24.88 4.46
CA LEU A 384 6.30 23.88 5.16
C LEU A 384 6.31 22.53 4.44
N ALA A 385 5.15 22.09 3.93
CA ALA A 385 5.04 20.85 3.16
C ALA A 385 5.87 20.94 1.87
N ALA A 386 5.77 22.03 1.15
CA ALA A 386 6.56 22.29 -0.06
C ALA A 386 8.07 22.27 0.21
N ALA A 387 8.52 22.89 1.32
CA ALA A 387 9.92 22.90 1.69
C ALA A 387 10.49 21.52 2.05
N ARG A 388 9.65 20.61 2.57
CA ARG A 388 10.07 19.29 3.05
C ARG A 388 9.97 18.16 2.00
N LYS A 389 9.19 18.32 0.92
CA LYS A 389 8.91 17.27 -0.06
C LYS A 389 10.16 16.71 -0.75
N GLY A 390 11.20 17.51 -0.96
CA GLY A 390 12.40 17.07 -1.69
C GLY A 390 13.10 15.89 -1.05
N SER A 391 13.30 15.88 0.26
CA SER A 391 13.90 14.76 0.99
C SER A 391 13.00 13.52 0.98
N TRP A 392 11.69 13.70 1.01
CA TRP A 392 10.71 12.63 0.91
C TRP A 392 10.74 11.95 -0.47
N ILE A 393 10.72 12.75 -1.55
CA ILE A 393 10.82 12.26 -2.92
C ILE A 393 12.15 11.53 -3.13
N ALA A 394 13.26 12.08 -2.61
CA ALA A 394 14.57 11.44 -2.74
C ALA A 394 14.60 10.03 -2.13
N TYR A 395 13.86 9.77 -1.05
CA TYR A 395 13.76 8.46 -0.43
C TYR A 395 12.76 7.54 -1.14
N HIS A 396 11.57 8.04 -1.48
CA HIS A 396 10.45 7.25 -2.00
C HIS A 396 10.39 7.15 -3.53
N ASN A 397 11.44 7.55 -4.26
CA ASN A 397 11.43 7.42 -5.72
C ASN A 397 11.72 5.98 -6.19
N PRO A 398 11.24 5.59 -7.39
CA PRO A 398 11.45 4.25 -7.92
C PRO A 398 12.92 3.88 -8.13
N GLN A 399 13.78 4.86 -8.46
CA GLN A 399 15.20 4.63 -8.65
C GLN A 399 15.89 4.22 -7.34
N ASN A 400 15.57 4.91 -6.24
CA ASN A 400 16.08 4.55 -4.92
C ASN A 400 15.53 3.19 -4.47
N PHE A 401 14.27 2.89 -4.77
CA PHE A 401 13.70 1.57 -4.50
C PHE A 401 14.53 0.45 -5.15
N VAL A 402 14.84 0.58 -6.44
CA VAL A 402 15.65 -0.42 -7.17
C VAL A 402 17.06 -0.50 -6.58
N ASN A 403 17.68 0.63 -6.27
CA ASN A 403 19.01 0.66 -5.65
C ASN A 403 19.05 -0.09 -4.32
N GLU A 404 18.05 0.14 -3.46
CA GLU A 404 17.95 -0.56 -2.16
C GLU A 404 17.64 -2.05 -2.34
N LEU A 405 16.79 -2.42 -3.32
CA LEU A 405 16.51 -3.82 -3.65
C LEU A 405 17.78 -4.56 -4.08
N LEU A 406 18.61 -3.94 -4.90
CA LEU A 406 19.90 -4.51 -5.33
C LEU A 406 20.85 -4.71 -4.14
N LYS A 407 20.99 -3.71 -3.26
CA LYS A 407 21.80 -3.81 -2.03
C LYS A 407 21.34 -4.95 -1.13
N VAL A 408 20.03 -5.03 -0.88
CA VAL A 408 19.46 -6.13 -0.07
C VAL A 408 19.76 -7.48 -0.70
N ALA A 409 19.63 -7.63 -2.02
CA ALA A 409 19.89 -8.89 -2.71
C ALA A 409 21.39 -9.29 -2.62
N GLU A 410 22.31 -8.32 -2.56
CA GLU A 410 23.73 -8.56 -2.32
C GLU A 410 24.04 -8.97 -0.87
N GLY A 411 23.18 -8.59 0.07
CA GLY A 411 23.37 -8.85 1.50
C GLY A 411 24.08 -7.72 2.24
N SER A 412 24.03 -6.51 1.67
CA SER A 412 24.60 -5.27 2.23
C SER A 412 23.62 -4.61 3.19
#